data_9ab66e17489334402083e93009ad19f0
#
_entry.id   9ab66e17489334402083e93009ad19f0
#
_cell.length_a   1.000
_cell.length_b   1.000
_cell.length_c   1.000
_cell.angle_alpha   90.00
_cell.angle_beta   90.00
_cell.angle_gamma   90.00
#
_symmetry.space_group_name_H-M   'P 1'
#
loop_
_entity.id
_entity.type
_entity.pdbx_description
1 polymer ?
#
loop_
_entity_poly.entity_id
_entity_poly.type
_entity_poly.pdbx_seq_one_letter_code
_entity_poly.pdbx_strand_id
1 'polypeptide(L)'
;MSGPLSRDLLSMIPEIDEPRQAWRMLLAHLARMIAVPEVEPLEEGGVIAMVGPAGMGKTTTLAKLAARYVLKYGPQNIALVSMDSFRIGAQEQLKTLGRILNVPVTHVDPGQSLVQALEPLLRKRVVLIDTAGLQASDPALRMQLESLAGRGIKSRNYLVLATTSQKQVLTAAYHSYKRCGLAGCILTKLDETASLGEVLSLAISHELPVAYLTDGPRIPDDLHIPRRHQLVSRAVSVQMQDEPSEEAMADMFADLYHTPGKRVG
;
A
#
# COMPACT_ATOMS: atom_id res chain seq x y z
N MET A 1 -5.81 6.95 -14.34
CA MET A 1 -6.19 8.03 -13.41
C MET A 1 -7.70 8.28 -13.48
N SER A 2 -8.32 8.74 -12.39
CA SER A 2 -9.75 9.09 -12.40
C SER A 2 -10.02 10.34 -13.27
N GLY A 3 -11.16 10.36 -13.98
CA GLY A 3 -11.51 11.49 -14.87
C GLY A 3 -11.57 12.87 -14.20
N PRO A 4 -12.06 13.00 -12.95
CA PRO A 4 -12.01 14.28 -12.21
C PRO A 4 -10.59 14.77 -12.00
N LEU A 5 -9.69 13.92 -11.46
CA LEU A 5 -8.30 14.30 -11.20
C LEU A 5 -7.55 14.70 -12.47
N SER A 6 -7.83 14.03 -13.61
CA SER A 6 -7.23 14.39 -14.89
C SER A 6 -7.68 15.77 -15.35
N ARG A 7 -8.95 16.13 -15.15
CA ARG A 7 -9.47 17.47 -15.50
C ARG A 7 -8.87 18.56 -14.61
N ASP A 8 -8.77 18.31 -13.32
CA ASP A 8 -8.16 19.24 -12.37
C ASP A 8 -6.70 19.51 -12.73
N LEU A 9 -5.94 18.45 -13.04
CA LEU A 9 -4.55 18.57 -13.49
C LEU A 9 -4.42 19.37 -14.78
N LEU A 10 -5.29 19.13 -15.77
CA LEU A 10 -5.27 19.87 -17.05
C LEU A 10 -5.62 21.34 -16.86
N SER A 11 -6.54 21.67 -15.95
CA SER A 11 -6.90 23.06 -15.66
C SER A 11 -5.78 23.87 -14.98
N MET A 12 -4.81 23.19 -14.37
CA MET A 12 -3.66 23.84 -13.72
C MET A 12 -2.51 24.16 -14.68
N ILE A 13 -2.59 23.71 -15.94
CA ILE A 13 -1.56 23.96 -16.94
C ILE A 13 -1.96 25.20 -17.73
N PRO A 14 -1.12 26.28 -17.77
CA PRO A 14 -1.34 27.40 -18.66
C PRO A 14 -1.25 26.93 -20.13
N GLU A 15 -1.82 27.70 -21.06
CA GLU A 15 -1.64 27.44 -22.48
C GLU A 15 -0.14 27.50 -22.82
N ILE A 16 0.41 26.36 -23.15
CA ILE A 16 1.84 26.19 -23.49
C ILE A 16 1.91 25.58 -24.87
N ASP A 17 2.60 26.28 -25.76
CA ASP A 17 2.76 25.88 -27.16
C ASP A 17 3.68 24.62 -27.30
N GLU A 18 4.54 24.34 -26.31
CA GLU A 18 5.45 23.21 -26.34
C GLU A 18 4.90 22.01 -25.55
N PRO A 19 4.51 20.90 -26.22
CA PRO A 19 3.95 19.71 -25.55
C PRO A 19 4.84 19.09 -24.47
N ARG A 20 6.17 19.10 -24.68
CA ARG A 20 7.15 18.56 -23.71
C ARG A 20 7.19 19.38 -22.42
N GLN A 21 7.06 20.69 -22.53
CA GLN A 21 7.02 21.58 -21.37
C GLN A 21 5.69 21.42 -20.61
N ALA A 22 4.57 21.36 -21.32
CA ALA A 22 3.26 21.08 -20.74
C ALA A 22 3.26 19.75 -19.98
N TRP A 23 3.83 18.68 -20.56
CA TRP A 23 3.95 17.38 -19.92
C TRP A 23 4.80 17.42 -18.64
N ARG A 24 5.96 18.06 -18.66
CA ARG A 24 6.79 18.23 -17.46
C ARG A 24 6.07 18.98 -16.33
N MET A 25 5.32 20.00 -16.65
CA MET A 25 4.53 20.76 -15.68
C MET A 25 3.41 19.90 -15.10
N LEU A 26 2.71 19.13 -15.92
CA LEU A 26 1.68 18.19 -15.47
C LEU A 26 2.24 17.18 -14.47
N LEU A 27 3.39 16.58 -14.77
CA LEU A 27 4.05 15.62 -13.86
C LEU A 27 4.51 16.30 -12.57
N ALA A 28 5.00 17.53 -12.63
CA ALA A 28 5.38 18.30 -11.45
C ALA A 28 4.17 18.64 -10.56
N HIS A 29 3.03 19.01 -11.15
CA HIS A 29 1.78 19.21 -10.41
C HIS A 29 1.28 17.92 -9.78
N LEU A 30 1.27 16.83 -10.53
CA LEU A 30 0.90 15.51 -9.99
C LEU A 30 1.77 15.13 -8.79
N ALA A 31 3.08 15.35 -8.87
CA ALA A 31 3.99 15.07 -7.76
C ALA A 31 3.67 15.91 -6.51
N ARG A 32 3.25 17.16 -6.67
CA ARG A 32 2.84 18.03 -5.55
C ARG A 32 1.56 17.57 -4.88
N MET A 33 0.64 16.97 -5.63
CA MET A 33 -0.63 16.46 -5.11
C MET A 33 -0.46 15.18 -4.29
N ILE A 34 0.62 14.42 -4.50
CA ILE A 34 0.90 13.20 -3.72
C ILE A 34 1.44 13.61 -2.35
N ALA A 35 0.69 13.33 -1.30
CA ALA A 35 1.16 13.49 0.07
C ALA A 35 2.08 12.33 0.45
N VAL A 36 3.16 12.64 1.18
CA VAL A 36 4.04 11.68 1.85
C VAL A 36 4.29 12.17 3.27
N PRO A 37 4.50 11.29 4.27
CA PRO A 37 4.81 11.71 5.64
C PRO A 37 6.10 12.55 5.68
N GLU A 38 6.13 13.57 6.53
CA GLU A 38 7.33 14.38 6.77
C GLU A 38 8.42 13.58 7.50
N VAL A 39 7.98 12.75 8.45
CA VAL A 39 8.83 11.83 9.20
C VAL A 39 8.41 10.40 8.89
N GLU A 40 9.38 9.53 8.68
CA GLU A 40 9.12 8.11 8.48
C GLU A 40 8.35 7.53 9.69
N PRO A 41 7.21 6.81 9.49
CA PRO A 41 6.42 6.28 10.60
C PRO A 41 7.19 5.42 11.60
N LEU A 42 8.17 4.64 11.17
CA LEU A 42 9.02 3.87 12.09
C LEU A 42 9.95 4.76 12.93
N GLU A 43 10.43 5.87 12.37
CA GLU A 43 11.28 6.82 13.09
C GLU A 43 10.50 7.63 14.14
N GLU A 44 9.27 7.97 13.80
CA GLU A 44 8.35 8.64 14.74
C GLU A 44 8.01 7.73 15.92
N GLY A 45 7.90 6.41 15.68
CA GLY A 45 7.58 5.41 16.71
C GLY A 45 6.10 5.34 17.06
N GLY A 46 5.77 4.77 18.23
CA GLY A 46 4.39 4.60 18.70
C GLY A 46 3.70 3.34 18.13
N VAL A 47 2.38 3.33 18.18
CA VAL A 47 1.56 2.20 17.72
C VAL A 47 1.18 2.40 16.27
N ILE A 48 1.52 1.43 15.41
CA ILE A 48 1.29 1.45 13.97
C ILE A 48 0.48 0.20 13.59
N ALA A 49 -0.70 0.38 13.00
CA ALA A 49 -1.55 -0.72 12.58
C ALA A 49 -1.66 -0.81 11.06
N MET A 50 -1.51 -2.03 10.54
CA MET A 50 -1.77 -2.37 9.14
C MET A 50 -3.23 -2.77 8.99
N VAL A 51 -4.03 -1.99 8.28
CA VAL A 51 -5.46 -2.26 8.04
C VAL A 51 -5.73 -2.45 6.54
N GLY A 52 -6.78 -3.17 6.20
CA GLY A 52 -7.17 -3.39 4.81
C GLY A 52 -7.69 -4.79 4.53
N PRO A 53 -8.28 -5.03 3.35
CA PRO A 53 -8.82 -6.34 2.96
C PRO A 53 -7.77 -7.46 2.95
N ALA A 54 -8.25 -8.70 2.83
CA ALA A 54 -7.37 -9.87 2.66
C ALA A 54 -6.56 -9.76 1.36
N GLY A 55 -5.35 -10.33 1.35
CA GLY A 55 -4.51 -10.38 0.15
C GLY A 55 -3.77 -9.09 -0.21
N MET A 56 -3.96 -7.99 0.53
CA MET A 56 -3.30 -6.70 0.27
C MET A 56 -1.83 -6.64 0.72
N GLY A 57 -1.31 -7.66 1.41
CA GLY A 57 0.10 -7.70 1.83
C GLY A 57 0.37 -7.12 3.22
N LYS A 58 -0.63 -7.02 4.11
CA LYS A 58 -0.48 -6.48 5.49
C LYS A 58 0.60 -7.17 6.30
N THR A 59 0.50 -8.48 6.49
CA THR A 59 1.45 -9.28 7.28
C THR A 59 2.86 -9.23 6.68
N THR A 60 2.99 -9.30 5.36
CA THR A 60 4.28 -9.19 4.68
C THR A 60 4.90 -7.81 4.85
N THR A 61 4.10 -6.76 4.76
CA THR A 61 4.55 -5.38 5.00
C THR A 61 5.00 -5.20 6.44
N LEU A 62 4.22 -5.70 7.40
CA LEU A 62 4.58 -5.67 8.81
C LEU A 62 5.91 -6.40 9.06
N ALA A 63 6.10 -7.57 8.43
CA ALA A 63 7.36 -8.31 8.54
C ALA A 63 8.57 -7.50 8.03
N LYS A 64 8.41 -6.79 6.91
CA LYS A 64 9.44 -5.90 6.36
C LYS A 64 9.77 -4.73 7.29
N LEU A 65 8.73 -4.09 7.84
CA LEU A 65 8.88 -2.99 8.80
C LEU A 65 9.59 -3.46 10.08
N ALA A 66 9.18 -4.61 10.62
CA ALA A 66 9.79 -5.19 11.81
C ALA A 66 11.26 -5.54 11.58
N ALA A 67 11.56 -6.23 10.48
CA ALA A 67 12.93 -6.60 10.14
C ALA A 67 13.82 -5.36 9.93
N ARG A 68 13.32 -4.35 9.20
CA ARG A 68 14.04 -3.08 8.98
C ARG A 68 14.33 -2.37 10.30
N TYR A 69 13.35 -2.31 11.21
CA TYR A 69 13.55 -1.70 12.52
C TYR A 69 14.60 -2.46 13.34
N VAL A 70 14.51 -3.79 13.40
CA VAL A 70 15.44 -4.62 14.16
C VAL A 70 16.87 -4.52 13.62
N LEU A 71 17.05 -4.51 12.30
CA LEU A 71 18.37 -4.34 11.69
C LEU A 71 18.99 -2.98 12.02
N LYS A 72 18.18 -1.93 12.15
CA LYS A 72 18.66 -0.58 12.42
C LYS A 72 18.86 -0.29 13.91
N TYR A 73 17.95 -0.77 14.77
CA TYR A 73 17.84 -0.38 16.17
C TYR A 73 17.91 -1.53 17.17
N GLY A 74 17.95 -2.78 16.67
CA GLY A 74 17.87 -3.96 17.52
C GLY A 74 16.43 -4.30 17.96
N PRO A 75 16.22 -5.48 18.57
CA PRO A 75 14.90 -6.02 18.88
C PRO A 75 14.28 -5.48 20.18
N GLN A 76 15.03 -4.74 20.99
CA GLN A 76 14.65 -4.43 22.38
C GLN A 76 13.45 -3.47 22.48
N ASN A 77 13.30 -2.56 21.52
CA ASN A 77 12.32 -1.47 21.56
C ASN A 77 11.17 -1.62 20.56
N ILE A 78 10.93 -2.84 20.06
CA ILE A 78 9.82 -3.15 19.18
C ILE A 78 9.02 -4.32 19.75
N ALA A 79 7.71 -4.35 19.46
CA ALA A 79 6.82 -5.47 19.71
C ALA A 79 5.84 -5.65 18.56
N LEU A 80 5.37 -6.88 18.37
CA LEU A 80 4.38 -7.23 17.35
C LEU A 80 3.08 -7.66 18.03
N VAL A 81 1.96 -7.26 17.43
CA VAL A 81 0.62 -7.63 17.90
C VAL A 81 -0.16 -8.21 16.73
N SER A 82 -0.80 -9.37 16.94
CA SER A 82 -1.73 -9.97 15.97
C SER A 82 -3.16 -9.81 16.44
N MET A 83 -4.00 -9.25 15.59
CA MET A 83 -5.46 -9.23 15.72
C MET A 83 -6.12 -10.16 14.68
N ASP A 84 -5.35 -10.94 13.92
CA ASP A 84 -5.88 -11.89 12.92
C ASP A 84 -6.13 -13.25 13.57
N SER A 85 -7.30 -13.41 14.17
CA SER A 85 -7.73 -14.68 14.80
C SER A 85 -8.38 -15.65 13.81
N PHE A 86 -8.69 -15.19 12.60
CA PHE A 86 -9.43 -15.97 11.62
C PHE A 86 -8.53 -16.86 10.75
N ARG A 87 -7.26 -16.49 10.59
CA ARG A 87 -6.30 -17.24 9.77
C ARG A 87 -5.23 -17.86 10.65
N ILE A 88 -5.37 -19.15 10.96
CA ILE A 88 -4.43 -19.92 11.78
C ILE A 88 -2.99 -19.79 11.27
N GLY A 89 -2.79 -19.83 9.94
CA GLY A 89 -1.48 -19.66 9.33
C GLY A 89 -0.85 -18.27 9.52
N ALA A 90 -1.65 -17.20 9.61
CA ALA A 90 -1.13 -15.84 9.80
C ALA A 90 -0.55 -15.66 11.21
N GLN A 91 -1.17 -16.25 12.24
CA GLN A 91 -0.66 -16.22 13.59
C GLN A 91 0.68 -16.93 13.70
N GLU A 92 0.80 -18.12 13.10
CA GLU A 92 2.05 -18.90 13.11
C GLU A 92 3.16 -18.19 12.32
N GLN A 93 2.82 -17.53 11.22
CA GLN A 93 3.77 -16.70 10.48
C GLN A 93 4.32 -15.56 11.34
N LEU A 94 3.45 -14.85 12.07
CA LEU A 94 3.87 -13.73 12.91
C LEU A 94 4.69 -14.23 14.13
N LYS A 95 4.31 -15.34 14.74
CA LYS A 95 5.09 -15.98 15.82
C LYS A 95 6.48 -16.41 15.32
N THR A 96 6.55 -16.98 14.13
CA THR A 96 7.81 -17.38 13.51
C THR A 96 8.70 -16.18 13.23
N LEU A 97 8.12 -15.09 12.68
CA LEU A 97 8.82 -13.84 12.50
C LEU A 97 9.37 -13.29 13.83
N GLY A 98 8.55 -13.28 14.88
CA GLY A 98 8.97 -12.83 16.21
C GLY A 98 10.14 -13.64 16.76
N ARG A 99 10.15 -14.96 16.55
CA ARG A 99 11.29 -15.83 16.94
C ARG A 99 12.55 -15.50 16.14
N ILE A 100 12.44 -15.34 14.82
CA ILE A 100 13.58 -15.01 13.94
C ILE A 100 14.19 -13.67 14.33
N LEU A 101 13.34 -12.66 14.57
CA LEU A 101 13.78 -11.31 14.90
C LEU A 101 14.07 -11.10 16.40
N ASN A 102 13.82 -12.09 17.23
CA ASN A 102 13.89 -12.02 18.70
C ASN A 102 13.01 -10.86 19.26
N VAL A 103 11.79 -10.75 18.76
CA VAL A 103 10.81 -9.70 19.09
C VAL A 103 9.58 -10.34 19.74
N PRO A 104 9.04 -9.80 20.86
CA PRO A 104 7.84 -10.34 21.48
C PRO A 104 6.63 -10.18 20.55
N VAL A 105 5.79 -11.22 20.53
CA VAL A 105 4.52 -11.25 19.79
C VAL A 105 3.37 -11.46 20.77
N THR A 106 2.41 -10.55 20.77
CA THR A 106 1.17 -10.65 21.54
C THR A 106 0.01 -10.93 20.60
N HIS A 107 -0.86 -11.85 20.98
CA HIS A 107 -2.10 -12.11 20.24
C HIS A 107 -3.28 -11.51 20.99
N VAL A 108 -4.22 -10.93 20.25
CA VAL A 108 -5.45 -10.32 20.77
C VAL A 108 -6.63 -11.01 20.13
N ASP A 109 -7.36 -11.77 20.91
CA ASP A 109 -8.57 -12.48 20.45
C ASP A 109 -9.75 -11.54 20.25
N PRO A 110 -10.74 -11.91 19.42
CA PRO A 110 -11.98 -11.16 19.28
C PRO A 110 -12.67 -10.98 20.64
N GLY A 111 -12.97 -9.74 20.98
CA GLY A 111 -13.60 -9.38 22.26
C GLY A 111 -12.63 -9.08 23.39
N GLN A 112 -11.33 -9.34 23.24
CA GLN A 112 -10.33 -8.83 24.18
C GLN A 112 -10.10 -7.33 23.99
N SER A 113 -9.80 -6.65 25.08
CA SER A 113 -9.46 -5.23 25.04
C SER A 113 -8.08 -5.02 24.43
N LEU A 114 -8.00 -4.38 23.25
CA LEU A 114 -6.75 -4.00 22.63
C LEU A 114 -5.96 -3.04 23.54
N VAL A 115 -6.63 -2.14 24.27
CA VAL A 115 -5.98 -1.23 25.24
C VAL A 115 -5.20 -2.02 26.27
N GLN A 116 -5.85 -3.01 26.90
CA GLN A 116 -5.20 -3.86 27.93
C GLN A 116 -4.05 -4.68 27.36
N ALA A 117 -4.19 -5.19 26.13
CA ALA A 117 -3.12 -5.94 25.48
C ALA A 117 -1.91 -5.07 25.12
N LEU A 118 -2.13 -3.79 24.81
CA LEU A 118 -1.07 -2.84 24.47
C LEU A 118 -0.39 -2.22 25.69
N GLU A 119 -1.07 -2.14 26.84
CA GLU A 119 -0.54 -1.47 28.05
C GLU A 119 0.90 -1.92 28.41
N PRO A 120 1.24 -3.22 28.50
CA PRO A 120 2.60 -3.65 28.79
C PRO A 120 3.60 -3.33 27.68
N LEU A 121 3.13 -3.07 26.46
CA LEU A 121 3.94 -2.80 25.28
C LEU A 121 4.20 -1.30 25.06
N LEU A 122 3.49 -0.40 25.74
CA LEU A 122 3.62 1.05 25.56
C LEU A 122 5.02 1.60 25.94
N ARG A 123 5.84 0.81 26.64
CA ARG A 123 7.24 1.13 26.89
C ARG A 123 8.15 0.89 25.68
N LYS A 124 7.67 0.14 24.68
CA LYS A 124 8.39 -0.06 23.44
C LYS A 124 8.28 1.19 22.57
N ARG A 125 9.36 1.51 21.86
CA ARG A 125 9.36 2.66 20.94
C ARG A 125 8.39 2.44 19.77
N VAL A 126 8.28 1.19 19.29
CA VAL A 126 7.40 0.82 18.18
C VAL A 126 6.58 -0.42 18.54
N VAL A 127 5.29 -0.36 18.29
CA VAL A 127 4.39 -1.51 18.34
C VAL A 127 3.71 -1.64 16.98
N LEU A 128 3.92 -2.75 16.28
CA LEU A 128 3.32 -3.04 14.99
C LEU A 128 2.13 -3.98 15.16
N ILE A 129 0.97 -3.60 14.65
CA ILE A 129 -0.27 -4.39 14.72
C ILE A 129 -0.63 -4.92 13.35
N ASP A 130 -0.71 -6.26 13.23
CA ASP A 130 -1.30 -6.96 12.08
C ASP A 130 -2.78 -7.21 12.33
N THR A 131 -3.63 -6.77 11.41
CA THR A 131 -5.08 -6.92 11.55
C THR A 131 -5.64 -7.95 10.58
N ALA A 132 -6.79 -8.53 10.92
CA ALA A 132 -7.51 -9.43 10.02
C ALA A 132 -7.97 -8.68 8.76
N GLY A 133 -7.86 -9.35 7.61
CA GLY A 133 -8.38 -8.85 6.34
C GLY A 133 -9.84 -9.20 6.15
N LEU A 134 -10.72 -8.49 6.84
CA LEU A 134 -12.15 -8.75 6.86
C LEU A 134 -12.88 -8.05 5.70
N GLN A 135 -13.98 -8.64 5.25
CA GLN A 135 -14.87 -8.05 4.24
C GLN A 135 -15.74 -6.96 4.87
N ALA A 136 -16.21 -6.02 4.07
CA ALA A 136 -17.09 -4.92 4.52
C ALA A 136 -18.40 -5.40 5.18
N SER A 137 -18.89 -6.57 4.78
CA SER A 137 -20.11 -7.21 5.32
C SER A 137 -19.89 -7.97 6.62
N ASP A 138 -18.62 -8.17 7.03
CA ASP A 138 -18.31 -8.94 8.23
C ASP A 138 -18.52 -8.08 9.48
N PRO A 139 -19.39 -8.50 10.43
CA PRO A 139 -19.59 -7.78 11.68
C PRO A 139 -18.31 -7.59 12.51
N ALA A 140 -17.37 -8.54 12.42
CA ALA A 140 -16.08 -8.46 13.12
C ALA A 140 -15.22 -7.30 12.63
N LEU A 141 -15.39 -6.85 11.38
CA LEU A 141 -14.68 -5.66 10.87
C LEU A 141 -15.00 -4.42 11.70
N ARG A 142 -16.30 -4.22 12.00
CA ARG A 142 -16.72 -3.07 12.80
C ARG A 142 -16.05 -3.07 14.18
N MET A 143 -16.05 -4.21 14.85
CA MET A 143 -15.41 -4.36 16.18
C MET A 143 -13.91 -4.09 16.11
N GLN A 144 -13.22 -4.61 15.08
CA GLN A 144 -11.79 -4.38 14.85
C GLN A 144 -11.49 -2.88 14.66
N LEU A 145 -12.27 -2.18 13.83
CA LEU A 145 -12.08 -0.75 13.55
C LEU A 145 -12.39 0.12 14.77
N GLU A 146 -13.44 -0.20 15.54
CA GLU A 146 -13.79 0.48 16.79
C GLU A 146 -12.68 0.30 17.85
N SER A 147 -12.05 -0.89 17.92
CA SER A 147 -10.90 -1.13 18.80
C SER A 147 -9.71 -0.26 18.45
N LEU A 148 -9.44 -0.08 17.16
CA LEU A 148 -8.33 0.78 16.69
C LEU A 148 -8.62 2.28 16.82
N ALA A 149 -9.90 2.69 16.72
CA ALA A 149 -10.34 4.08 16.87
C ALA A 149 -10.56 4.48 18.35
N GLY A 150 -10.40 3.56 19.29
CA GLY A 150 -10.72 3.74 20.70
C GLY A 150 -9.91 4.85 21.39
N ARG A 151 -10.55 5.57 22.33
CA ARG A 151 -9.96 6.73 23.03
C ARG A 151 -8.69 6.40 23.84
N GLY A 152 -8.46 5.14 24.16
CA GLY A 152 -7.30 4.69 24.94
C GLY A 152 -6.04 4.40 24.12
N ILE A 153 -6.13 4.43 22.79
CA ILE A 153 -5.03 4.06 21.89
C ILE A 153 -4.81 5.18 20.87
N LYS A 154 -3.60 5.68 20.81
CA LYS A 154 -3.17 6.58 19.72
C LYS A 154 -2.46 5.75 18.65
N SER A 155 -3.19 4.90 17.95
CA SER A 155 -2.64 4.14 16.82
C SER A 155 -2.68 4.98 15.55
N ARG A 156 -1.63 4.86 14.74
CA ARG A 156 -1.59 5.34 13.37
C ARG A 156 -1.95 4.16 12.45
N ASN A 157 -3.12 4.25 11.84
CA ASN A 157 -3.67 3.18 11.02
C ASN A 157 -3.36 3.44 9.56
N TYR A 158 -2.61 2.54 8.92
CA TYR A 158 -2.24 2.64 7.51
C TYR A 158 -3.04 1.65 6.68
N LEU A 159 -3.76 2.17 5.68
CA LEU A 159 -4.50 1.36 4.73
C LEU A 159 -3.54 0.72 3.73
N VAL A 160 -3.42 -0.60 3.77
CA VAL A 160 -2.59 -1.36 2.85
C VAL A 160 -3.37 -1.66 1.58
N LEU A 161 -2.85 -1.23 0.44
CA LEU A 161 -3.48 -1.31 -0.88
C LEU A 161 -2.53 -2.00 -1.86
N ALA A 162 -3.00 -3.08 -2.49
CA ALA A 162 -2.27 -3.69 -3.59
C ALA A 162 -2.49 -2.89 -4.88
N THR A 163 -1.41 -2.49 -5.53
CA THR A 163 -1.47 -1.71 -6.78
C THR A 163 -2.09 -2.46 -7.95
N THR A 164 -2.13 -3.79 -7.86
CA THR A 164 -2.81 -4.69 -8.81
C THR A 164 -4.33 -4.70 -8.67
N SER A 165 -4.87 -4.03 -7.65
CA SER A 165 -6.31 -4.05 -7.38
C SER A 165 -7.07 -3.11 -8.30
N GLN A 166 -8.27 -3.54 -8.72
CA GLN A 166 -9.18 -2.71 -9.48
C GLN A 166 -9.69 -1.51 -8.65
N LYS A 167 -10.04 -0.42 -9.33
CA LYS A 167 -10.57 0.81 -8.73
C LYS A 167 -11.71 0.58 -7.73
N GLN A 168 -12.67 -0.28 -8.09
CA GLN A 168 -13.81 -0.57 -7.20
C GLN A 168 -13.36 -1.21 -5.88
N VAL A 169 -12.37 -2.12 -5.94
CA VAL A 169 -11.80 -2.78 -4.76
C VAL A 169 -11.07 -1.77 -3.87
N LEU A 170 -10.26 -0.89 -4.48
CA LEU A 170 -9.55 0.17 -3.77
C LEU A 170 -10.52 1.14 -3.09
N THR A 171 -11.55 1.59 -3.81
CA THR A 171 -12.58 2.50 -3.28
C THR A 171 -13.38 1.85 -2.15
N ALA A 172 -13.79 0.58 -2.31
CA ALA A 172 -14.49 -0.17 -1.26
C ALA A 172 -13.61 -0.35 -0.02
N ALA A 173 -12.32 -0.66 -0.20
CA ALA A 173 -11.37 -0.75 0.91
C ALA A 173 -11.28 0.57 1.69
N TYR A 174 -11.10 1.69 1.01
CA TYR A 174 -11.08 3.00 1.67
C TYR A 174 -12.36 3.25 2.48
N HIS A 175 -13.54 3.09 1.87
CA HIS A 175 -14.82 3.35 2.54
C HIS A 175 -15.05 2.44 3.74
N SER A 176 -14.62 1.18 3.67
CA SER A 176 -14.75 0.22 4.76
C SER A 176 -13.85 0.57 5.94
N TYR A 177 -12.60 0.97 5.67
CA TYR A 177 -11.58 1.12 6.70
C TYR A 177 -11.38 2.56 7.22
N LYS A 178 -11.87 3.60 6.52
CA LYS A 178 -11.70 5.01 6.94
C LYS A 178 -12.19 5.32 8.36
N ARG A 179 -13.12 4.52 8.90
CA ARG A 179 -13.70 4.72 10.24
C ARG A 179 -12.71 4.54 11.38
N CYS A 180 -11.59 3.83 11.17
CA CYS A 180 -10.57 3.70 12.20
C CYS A 180 -9.64 4.93 12.31
N GLY A 181 -9.83 5.96 11.50
CA GLY A 181 -8.93 7.10 11.44
C GLY A 181 -7.62 6.74 10.72
N LEU A 182 -7.60 6.89 9.38
CA LEU A 182 -6.44 6.55 8.58
C LEU A 182 -5.38 7.65 8.67
N ALA A 183 -4.15 7.27 9.02
CA ALA A 183 -2.98 8.16 9.01
C ALA A 183 -2.31 8.24 7.62
N GLY A 184 -2.65 7.31 6.73
CA GLY A 184 -2.12 7.24 5.38
C GLY A 184 -2.35 5.87 4.76
N CYS A 185 -1.61 5.59 3.69
CA CYS A 185 -1.67 4.30 3.01
C CYS A 185 -0.26 3.73 2.75
N ILE A 186 -0.23 2.44 2.49
CA ILE A 186 0.96 1.70 2.05
C ILE A 186 0.60 1.00 0.75
N LEU A 187 1.42 1.20 -0.28
CA LEU A 187 1.22 0.62 -1.59
C LEU A 187 2.08 -0.63 -1.74
N THR A 188 1.46 -1.74 -2.11
CA THR A 188 2.14 -3.04 -2.22
C THR A 188 2.05 -3.60 -3.63
N LYS A 189 2.86 -4.62 -3.92
CA LYS A 189 2.89 -5.36 -5.18
C LYS A 189 3.19 -4.46 -6.40
N LEU A 190 4.10 -3.50 -6.21
CA LEU A 190 4.48 -2.60 -7.29
C LEU A 190 5.26 -3.31 -8.41
N ASP A 191 5.81 -4.47 -8.12
CA ASP A 191 6.48 -5.38 -9.05
C ASP A 191 5.51 -6.15 -9.97
N GLU A 192 4.26 -6.27 -9.55
CA GLU A 192 3.22 -7.02 -10.27
C GLU A 192 2.25 -6.11 -11.06
N THR A 193 2.40 -4.77 -10.98
CA THR A 193 1.40 -3.85 -11.52
C THR A 193 1.77 -3.29 -12.88
N ALA A 194 0.78 -3.21 -13.76
CA ALA A 194 0.86 -2.51 -15.05
C ALA A 194 0.50 -1.02 -14.95
N SER A 195 -0.05 -0.54 -13.83
CA SER A 195 -0.44 0.87 -13.67
C SER A 195 -0.55 1.29 -12.21
N LEU A 196 -0.06 2.47 -11.89
CA LEU A 196 -0.24 3.11 -10.57
C LEU A 196 -1.37 4.15 -10.55
N GLY A 197 -2.03 4.39 -11.68
CA GLY A 197 -2.97 5.50 -11.83
C GLY A 197 -4.15 5.46 -10.86
N GLU A 198 -4.75 4.29 -10.63
CA GLU A 198 -5.93 4.16 -9.78
C GLU A 198 -5.62 4.33 -8.30
N VAL A 199 -4.53 3.71 -7.83
CA VAL A 199 -4.14 3.79 -6.43
C VAL A 199 -3.62 5.19 -6.05
N LEU A 200 -2.89 5.86 -6.95
CA LEU A 200 -2.48 7.25 -6.75
C LEU A 200 -3.66 8.20 -6.79
N SER A 201 -4.64 7.98 -7.70
CA SER A 201 -5.87 8.77 -7.74
C SER A 201 -6.65 8.66 -6.44
N LEU A 202 -6.74 7.47 -5.85
CA LEU A 202 -7.39 7.28 -4.56
C LEU A 202 -6.63 8.01 -3.44
N ALA A 203 -5.31 7.85 -3.37
CA ALA A 203 -4.49 8.49 -2.35
C ALA A 203 -4.60 10.03 -2.41
N ILE A 204 -4.55 10.61 -3.61
CA ILE A 204 -4.69 12.06 -3.83
C ILE A 204 -6.10 12.52 -3.47
N SER A 205 -7.16 11.85 -3.97
CA SER A 205 -8.55 12.28 -3.77
C SER A 205 -8.99 12.23 -2.30
N HIS A 206 -8.32 11.44 -1.48
CA HIS A 206 -8.63 11.30 -0.06
C HIS A 206 -7.53 11.82 0.86
N GLU A 207 -6.57 12.57 0.30
CA GLU A 207 -5.46 13.17 1.04
C GLU A 207 -4.71 12.16 1.94
N LEU A 208 -4.59 10.92 1.47
CA LEU A 208 -3.89 9.85 2.20
C LEU A 208 -2.38 9.90 1.91
N PRO A 209 -1.53 10.25 2.88
CA PRO A 209 -0.09 10.19 2.68
C PRO A 209 0.35 8.76 2.35
N VAL A 210 1.15 8.61 1.31
CA VAL A 210 1.78 7.33 0.97
C VAL A 210 2.99 7.14 1.87
N ALA A 211 2.89 6.24 2.85
CA ALA A 211 3.90 6.06 3.89
C ALA A 211 5.04 5.12 3.47
N TYR A 212 4.71 4.04 2.78
CA TYR A 212 5.67 3.05 2.29
C TYR A 212 5.23 2.45 0.96
N LEU A 213 6.22 1.89 0.25
CA LEU A 213 6.04 1.10 -0.97
C LEU A 213 6.66 -0.27 -0.79
N THR A 214 6.05 -1.32 -1.36
CA THR A 214 6.70 -2.63 -1.47
C THR A 214 6.64 -3.14 -2.91
N ASP A 215 7.75 -3.67 -3.40
CA ASP A 215 7.93 -4.07 -4.80
C ASP A 215 8.62 -5.42 -4.96
N GLY A 216 8.30 -6.37 -4.09
CA GLY A 216 8.78 -7.74 -4.16
C GLY A 216 8.62 -8.50 -2.86
N PRO A 217 9.03 -9.78 -2.80
CA PRO A 217 8.84 -10.65 -1.65
C PRO A 217 9.94 -10.56 -0.57
N ARG A 218 11.11 -9.96 -0.87
CA ARG A 218 12.27 -9.99 0.02
C ARG A 218 12.07 -9.12 1.26
N ILE A 219 12.45 -9.65 2.42
CA ILE A 219 12.36 -9.00 3.72
C ILE A 219 13.78 -8.71 4.23
N PRO A 220 14.12 -7.43 4.53
CA PRO A 220 13.31 -6.21 4.40
C PRO A 220 13.53 -5.46 3.08
N ASP A 221 14.33 -5.97 2.14
CA ASP A 221 14.91 -5.22 1.01
C ASP A 221 13.87 -4.54 0.11
N ASP A 222 12.76 -5.23 -0.15
CA ASP A 222 11.69 -4.73 -1.01
C ASP A 222 10.69 -3.85 -0.25
N LEU A 223 11.19 -2.96 0.63
CA LEU A 223 10.44 -1.92 1.33
C LEU A 223 11.11 -0.57 1.10
N HIS A 224 10.36 0.39 0.59
CA HIS A 224 10.91 1.70 0.23
C HIS A 224 10.12 2.84 0.89
N ILE A 225 10.85 3.92 1.22
CA ILE A 225 10.25 5.20 1.61
C ILE A 225 9.92 5.95 0.32
N PRO A 226 8.67 6.35 0.10
CA PRO A 226 8.26 7.01 -1.14
C PRO A 226 8.85 8.41 -1.24
N ARG A 227 9.27 8.77 -2.47
CA ARG A 227 9.55 10.15 -2.85
C ARG A 227 8.57 10.54 -3.96
N ARG A 228 7.93 11.70 -3.83
CA ARG A 228 6.88 12.17 -4.74
C ARG A 228 7.26 12.04 -6.22
N HIS A 229 8.44 12.54 -6.60
CA HIS A 229 8.93 12.48 -7.97
C HIS A 229 9.21 11.05 -8.47
N GLN A 230 9.65 10.15 -7.58
CA GLN A 230 9.90 8.74 -7.93
C GLN A 230 8.60 7.99 -8.17
N LEU A 231 7.54 8.28 -7.39
CA LEU A 231 6.21 7.71 -7.61
C LEU A 231 5.66 8.09 -8.98
N VAL A 232 5.77 9.37 -9.34
CA VAL A 232 5.32 9.86 -10.65
C VAL A 232 6.16 9.27 -11.78
N SER A 233 7.48 9.26 -11.65
CA SER A 233 8.38 8.65 -12.63
C SER A 233 8.07 7.17 -12.84
N ARG A 234 7.83 6.42 -11.76
CA ARG A 234 7.47 5.01 -11.83
C ARG A 234 6.10 4.80 -12.48
N ALA A 235 5.12 5.66 -12.20
CA ALA A 235 3.80 5.60 -12.82
C ALA A 235 3.87 5.78 -14.34
N VAL A 236 4.73 6.69 -14.80
CA VAL A 236 4.94 6.94 -16.25
C VAL A 236 5.72 5.80 -16.89
N SER A 237 6.79 5.30 -16.27
CA SER A 237 7.60 4.21 -16.83
C SER A 237 6.84 2.90 -16.96
N VAL A 238 5.98 2.56 -16.02
CA VAL A 238 5.11 1.38 -16.09
C VAL A 238 4.16 1.49 -17.27
N GLN A 239 3.59 2.67 -17.49
CA GLN A 239 2.66 2.90 -18.61
C GLN A 239 3.36 2.84 -19.98
N MET A 240 4.62 3.30 -20.06
CA MET A 240 5.38 3.23 -21.32
C MET A 240 5.86 1.82 -21.66
N GLN A 241 5.93 0.90 -20.69
CA GLN A 241 6.28 -0.50 -20.95
C GLN A 241 5.10 -1.32 -21.51
N ASP A 242 3.87 -0.85 -21.31
CA ASP A 242 2.66 -1.50 -21.82
C ASP A 242 2.28 -1.04 -23.25
N GLU A 243 2.90 -0.02 -23.79
CA GLU A 243 2.73 0.34 -25.20
C GLU A 243 3.74 -0.47 -26.03
N PRO A 244 3.31 -1.50 -26.78
CA PRO A 244 4.20 -2.20 -27.70
C PRO A 244 4.75 -1.17 -28.70
N SER A 245 6.05 -1.26 -29.00
CA SER A 245 6.66 -0.41 -30.05
C SER A 245 5.90 -0.63 -31.37
N GLU A 246 5.89 0.38 -32.24
CA GLU A 246 5.27 0.22 -33.58
C GLU A 246 5.82 -1.00 -34.33
N GLU A 247 7.11 -1.35 -34.15
CA GLU A 247 7.73 -2.55 -34.69
C GLU A 247 7.16 -3.83 -34.05
N ALA A 248 6.97 -3.88 -32.73
CA ALA A 248 6.36 -5.03 -32.07
C ALA A 248 4.88 -5.19 -32.44
N MET A 249 4.14 -4.09 -32.66
CA MET A 249 2.80 -4.14 -33.21
C MET A 249 2.79 -4.64 -34.65
N ALA A 250 3.70 -4.16 -35.49
CA ALA A 250 3.80 -4.62 -36.87
C ALA A 250 4.12 -6.14 -36.95
N ASP A 251 4.99 -6.65 -36.09
CA ASP A 251 5.30 -8.09 -36.00
C ASP A 251 4.09 -8.91 -35.49
N MET A 252 3.35 -8.42 -34.51
CA MET A 252 2.11 -9.10 -34.03
C MET A 252 1.04 -9.18 -35.12
N PHE A 253 1.01 -8.22 -36.05
CA PHE A 253 0.03 -8.21 -37.15
C PHE A 253 0.59 -8.83 -38.44
N ALA A 254 1.91 -9.05 -38.54
CA ALA A 254 2.52 -9.66 -39.74
C ALA A 254 1.94 -11.03 -40.10
N ASP A 255 1.64 -11.86 -39.09
CA ASP A 255 1.03 -13.18 -39.24
C ASP A 255 -0.44 -13.13 -39.71
N LEU A 256 -1.15 -12.01 -39.52
CA LEU A 256 -2.52 -11.82 -40.01
C LEU A 256 -2.59 -11.54 -41.53
N TYR A 257 -1.52 -11.05 -42.11
CA TYR A 257 -1.42 -10.77 -43.55
C TYR A 257 -0.84 -11.93 -44.36
N HIS A 258 -0.31 -12.98 -43.70
CA HIS A 258 0.12 -14.20 -44.34
C HIS A 258 -1.00 -15.24 -44.34
N THR A 259 -2.06 -14.96 -45.09
CA THR A 259 -3.02 -16.00 -45.45
C THR A 259 -2.37 -16.86 -46.55
N PRO A 260 -2.12 -18.17 -46.35
CA PRO A 260 -1.60 -19.02 -47.43
C PRO A 260 -2.70 -19.14 -48.49
N GLY A 261 -2.42 -18.58 -49.64
CA GLY A 261 -3.27 -18.75 -50.82
C GLY A 261 -3.53 -20.22 -51.06
N LYS A 262 -4.81 -20.64 -51.02
CA LYS A 262 -5.24 -21.93 -51.54
C LYS A 262 -4.80 -22.05 -53.00
N ARG A 263 -3.80 -22.89 -53.26
CA ARG A 263 -3.61 -23.44 -54.61
C ARG A 263 -4.79 -24.34 -54.91
N VAL A 264 -5.67 -23.88 -55.78
CA VAL A 264 -6.62 -24.72 -56.52
C VAL A 264 -5.81 -25.39 -57.60
N GLY A 265 -5.72 -26.72 -57.56
CA GLY A 265 -5.25 -27.59 -58.59
C GLY A 265 -6.27 -28.70 -58.77
#